data_ef64d3259fa00a6d4783c2fb4404ecf7
#
_entry.id   ef64d3259fa00a6d4783c2fb4404ecf7
#
_cell.length_a   1.000
_cell.length_b   1.000
_cell.length_c   1.000
_cell.angle_alpha   90.00
_cell.angle_beta   90.00
_cell.angle_gamma   90.00
#
_symmetry.space_group_name_H-M   'P 1'
#
loop_
_entity.id
_entity.type
_entity.pdbx_description
1 polymer ?
#
loop_
_entity_poly.entity_id
_entity_poly.type
_entity_poly.pdbx_seq_one_letter_code
_entity_poly.pdbx_strand_id
1 'polypeptide(L)' 'MSEFELDARRMLCPMPVIKTQDKVNELSEGDQLTVFCTDPGALNDIPAWCRINGHKVIETKEINDEVIVVVEVGSV' A
#
# COMPACT_ATOMS: atom_id res chain seq x y z
N MET A 1 -13.11 3.09 -11.74
CA MET A 1 -11.82 2.59 -11.27
C MET A 1 -10.73 3.58 -11.58
N SER A 2 -10.08 4.10 -10.56
CA SER A 2 -9.03 5.10 -10.73
C SER A 2 -7.73 4.60 -10.12
N GLU A 3 -6.63 5.16 -10.58
CA GLU A 3 -5.32 4.81 -10.06
C GLU A 3 -4.73 5.99 -9.31
N PHE A 4 -4.17 5.69 -8.15
CA PHE A 4 -3.60 6.70 -7.26
C PHE A 4 -2.21 6.25 -6.82
N GLU A 5 -1.41 7.20 -6.35
CA GLU A 5 -0.08 6.92 -5.84
C GLU A 5 0.09 7.53 -4.46
N LEU A 6 0.87 6.85 -3.63
CA LEU A 6 1.21 7.32 -2.30
C LEU A 6 2.71 7.21 -2.11
N ASP A 7 3.33 8.33 -1.78
CA ASP A 7 4.76 8.36 -1.49
C ASP A 7 4.97 8.18 0.01
N ALA A 8 5.39 6.98 0.40
CA ALA A 8 5.73 6.67 1.79
C ALA A 8 7.23 6.39 1.91
N ARG A 9 8.03 6.91 0.98
CA ARG A 9 9.48 6.77 1.05
C ARG A 9 10.03 7.53 2.24
N ARG A 10 11.11 7.01 2.81
CA ARG A 10 11.79 7.59 3.99
C ARG A 10 10.97 7.53 5.26
N MET A 11 9.89 6.77 5.25
CA MET A 11 9.11 6.52 6.46
C MET A 11 9.45 5.16 7.02
N LEU A 12 9.57 5.08 8.33
CA LEU A 12 9.84 3.83 9.02
C LEU A 12 8.54 3.22 9.53
N CYS A 13 8.53 1.89 9.66
CA CYS A 13 7.40 1.17 10.24
C CYS A 13 7.04 1.76 11.60
N PRO A 14 5.73 1.99 11.90
CA PRO A 14 4.57 1.53 11.13
C PRO A 14 4.00 2.58 10.18
N MET A 15 4.71 3.67 9.92
CA MET A 15 4.17 4.79 9.14
C MET A 15 3.71 4.43 7.73
N PRO A 16 4.43 3.59 6.96
CA PRO A 16 3.93 3.24 5.62
C PRO A 16 2.55 2.60 5.66
N VAL A 17 2.28 1.74 6.65
CA VAL A 17 0.98 1.10 6.80
C VAL A 17 -0.08 2.11 7.18
N ILE A 18 0.24 3.01 8.11
CA ILE A 18 -0.71 4.04 8.56
C ILE A 18 -1.07 4.97 7.41
N LYS A 19 -0.08 5.40 6.63
CA LYS A 19 -0.33 6.27 5.47
C LYS A 19 -1.16 5.55 4.41
N THR A 20 -0.90 4.26 4.19
CA THR A 20 -1.68 3.46 3.26
C THR A 20 -3.14 3.38 3.74
N GLN A 21 -3.35 3.15 5.02
CA GLN A 21 -4.69 3.09 5.59
C GLN A 21 -5.43 4.41 5.39
N ASP A 22 -4.78 5.53 5.69
CA ASP A 22 -5.40 6.84 5.54
C ASP A 22 -5.80 7.09 4.09
N LYS A 23 -4.92 6.73 3.16
CA LYS A 23 -5.19 6.95 1.73
C LYS A 23 -6.31 6.05 1.24
N VAL A 24 -6.30 4.78 1.62
CA VAL A 24 -7.34 3.83 1.23
C VAL A 24 -8.71 4.28 1.70
N ASN A 25 -8.78 4.88 2.89
CA ASN A 25 -10.04 5.39 3.43
C ASN A 25 -10.63 6.53 2.59
N GLU A 26 -9.82 7.19 1.77
CA GLU A 26 -10.29 8.25 0.87
C GLU A 26 -10.71 7.70 -0.50
N LEU A 27 -10.44 6.44 -0.77
CA LEU A 27 -10.67 5.84 -2.08
C LEU A 27 -11.92 4.98 -2.07
N SER A 28 -12.36 4.59 -3.27
CA SER A 28 -13.55 3.76 -3.45
C SER A 28 -13.17 2.35 -3.83
N GLU A 29 -14.09 1.43 -3.62
CA GLU A 29 -13.89 0.03 -4.01
C GLU A 29 -13.52 -0.06 -5.49
N GLY A 30 -12.47 -0.82 -5.77
CA GLY A 30 -11.97 -1.00 -7.14
C GLY A 30 -10.87 -0.04 -7.54
N ASP A 31 -10.66 1.02 -6.75
CA ASP A 31 -9.54 1.93 -7.03
C ASP A 31 -8.21 1.23 -6.75
N GLN A 32 -7.17 1.63 -7.47
CA GLN A 32 -5.84 1.08 -7.26
C GLN A 32 -4.93 2.12 -6.64
N LEU A 33 -4.15 1.70 -5.66
CA LEU A 33 -3.19 2.55 -4.99
C LEU A 33 -1.80 1.93 -5.10
N THR A 34 -0.87 2.69 -5.66
CA THR A 34 0.54 2.29 -5.72
C THR A 34 1.27 3.00 -4.60
N VAL A 35 1.83 2.22 -3.68
CA VAL A 35 2.54 2.75 -2.51
C VAL A 35 4.04 2.58 -2.73
N PHE A 36 4.77 3.68 -2.63
CA PHE A 36 6.23 3.68 -2.76
C PHE A 36 6.86 3.81 -1.38
N CYS A 37 7.67 2.84 -1.00
CA CYS A 37 8.31 2.79 0.32
C CYS A 37 9.81 2.56 0.17
N THR A 38 10.57 2.86 1.23
CA THR A 38 12.00 2.51 1.29
C THR A 38 12.30 1.57 2.44
N ASP A 39 11.34 1.35 3.33
CA ASP A 39 11.49 0.40 4.43
C ASP A 39 11.16 -1.01 3.93
N PRO A 40 12.12 -1.95 3.97
CA PRO A 40 11.85 -3.32 3.51
C PRO A 40 10.72 -4.01 4.28
N GLY A 41 10.47 -3.60 5.51
CA GLY A 41 9.36 -4.16 6.29
C GLY A 41 8.00 -3.94 5.66
N ALA A 42 7.84 -2.86 4.85
CA ALA A 42 6.59 -2.56 4.19
C ALA A 42 6.19 -3.66 3.20
N LEU A 43 7.17 -4.40 2.67
CA LEU A 43 6.90 -5.50 1.75
C LEU A 43 6.05 -6.60 2.39
N ASN A 44 6.14 -6.75 3.70
CA ASN A 44 5.35 -7.72 4.44
C ASN A 44 4.18 -7.06 5.17
N ASP A 45 4.38 -5.87 5.71
CA ASP A 45 3.39 -5.22 6.57
C ASP A 45 2.18 -4.72 5.80
N ILE A 46 2.39 -4.12 4.63
CA ILE A 46 1.27 -3.62 3.83
C ILE A 46 0.40 -4.76 3.30
N PRO A 47 0.96 -5.83 2.71
CA PRO A 47 0.15 -6.97 2.31
C PRO A 47 -0.61 -7.62 3.47
N ALA A 48 0.01 -7.71 4.64
CA ALA A 48 -0.67 -8.28 5.81
C ALA A 48 -1.86 -7.41 6.22
N TRP A 49 -1.68 -6.09 6.26
CA TRP A 49 -2.75 -5.17 6.58
C TRP A 49 -3.90 -5.27 5.56
N CYS A 50 -3.55 -5.35 4.27
CA CYS A 50 -4.54 -5.45 3.21
C CYS A 50 -5.39 -6.71 3.36
N ARG A 51 -4.73 -7.83 3.67
CA ARG A 51 -5.42 -9.11 3.82
C ARG A 51 -6.39 -9.08 4.99
N ILE A 52 -5.98 -8.47 6.10
CA ILE A 52 -6.81 -8.36 7.30
C ILE A 52 -8.02 -7.46 7.05
N ASN A 53 -7.86 -6.44 6.22
CA ASN A 53 -8.88 -5.42 6.00
C ASN A 53 -9.66 -5.59 4.70
N GLY A 54 -9.48 -6.71 4.00
CA GLY A 54 -10.29 -7.03 2.84
C GLY A 54 -9.87 -6.37 1.54
N HIS A 55 -8.65 -5.85 1.49
CA HIS A 55 -8.09 -5.29 0.26
C HIS A 55 -7.23 -6.33 -0.44
N LYS A 56 -6.99 -6.12 -1.74
CA LYS A 56 -6.23 -7.08 -2.53
C LYS A 56 -4.89 -6.49 -2.92
N VAL A 57 -3.83 -7.26 -2.72
CA VAL A 57 -2.51 -6.87 -3.20
C VAL A 57 -2.34 -7.42 -4.60
N ILE A 58 -2.21 -6.51 -5.58
CA ILE A 58 -2.08 -6.89 -6.99
C ILE A 58 -0.65 -7.24 -7.33
N GLU A 59 0.29 -6.47 -6.79
CA GLU A 59 1.69 -6.65 -7.15
C GLU A 59 2.59 -6.08 -6.06
N THR A 60 3.74 -6.72 -5.88
CA THR A 60 4.81 -6.19 -5.01
C THR A 60 6.11 -6.26 -5.79
N LYS A 61 6.93 -5.22 -5.66
CA LYS A 61 8.23 -5.14 -6.31
C LYS A 61 9.26 -4.57 -5.37
N GLU A 62 10.51 -4.95 -5.58
CA GLU A 62 11.63 -4.34 -4.88
C GLU A 62 12.67 -3.97 -5.93
N ILE A 63 12.91 -2.67 -6.10
CA ILE A 63 13.80 -2.14 -7.13
C ILE A 63 14.66 -1.04 -6.51
N ASN A 64 15.99 -1.19 -6.58
CA ASN A 64 16.93 -0.15 -6.12
C ASN A 64 16.61 0.34 -4.71
N ASP A 65 16.42 -0.57 -3.77
CA ASP A 65 16.12 -0.29 -2.37
C ASP A 65 14.76 0.37 -2.15
N GLU A 66 13.90 0.40 -3.17
CA GLU A 66 12.52 0.83 -3.02
C GLU A 66 11.59 -0.35 -3.07
N VAL A 67 10.56 -0.31 -2.22
CA VAL A 67 9.50 -1.30 -2.19
C VAL A 67 8.24 -0.66 -2.79
N ILE A 68 7.67 -1.32 -3.78
CA ILE A 68 6.45 -0.82 -4.44
C ILE A 68 5.36 -1.84 -4.23
N VAL A 69 4.25 -1.41 -3.66
CA VAL A 69 3.10 -2.28 -3.42
C VAL A 69 1.89 -1.69 -4.12
N VAL A 70 1.25 -2.48 -4.97
CA VAL A 70 0.03 -2.05 -5.65
C VAL A 70 -1.15 -2.74 -4.98
N VAL A 71 -2.09 -1.94 -4.51
CA VAL A 71 -3.24 -2.39 -3.74
C VAL A 71 -4.52 -2.04 -4.49
N GLU A 72 -5.45 -3.00 -4.56
CA GLU A 72 -6.80 -2.73 -5.04
C GLU A 72 -7.71 -2.60 -3.82
N VAL A 73 -8.41 -1.48 -3.73
CA VAL A 73 -9.31 -1.21 -2.61
C VAL A 73 -10.48 -2.17 -2.67
N GLY A 74 -10.68 -2.90 -1.58
CA GLY A 74 -11.75 -3.85 -1.48
C GLY A 74 -12.99 -3.27 -0.83
N SER A 75 -14.02 -4.09 -0.80
CA SER A 75 -15.26 -3.77 -0.11
C SER A 75 -15.08 -4.08 1.37
N VAL A 76 -15.17 -3.08 2.21
CA VAL A 76 -14.96 -3.24 3.64
C VAL A 76 -16.26 -3.04 4.38
#